data_6708c87d23ee421672fdfcad44f708c2
#
_entry.id   6708c87d23ee421672fdfcad44f708c2
#
_cell.length_a   1.000
_cell.length_b   1.000
_cell.length_c   1.000
_cell.angle_alpha   90.00
_cell.angle_beta   90.00
_cell.angle_gamma   90.00
#
_symmetry.space_group_name_H-M   'P 1'
#
loop_
_entity.id
_entity.type
_entity.pdbx_description
1 polymer ?
#
loop_
_entity_poly.entity_id
_entity_poly.type
_entity_poly.pdbx_seq_one_letter_code
_entity_poly.pdbx_strand_id
1 'polypeptide(L)'
;MIQSVDRAIRILKTLSGGTGRLGVSELSARLGLAKGTVHGLLRTLQSHGLVEQHADSDKYQLGPELLNLSNRYLDLNELRSRSLAWSELLALRTQEAVRVAVLHGNAALVVHHVFRPDSTLQILEVGSVLPLHATALGKAALAYLEEDVVEGLLTADLPRLTGHTLTGPAAVRRELEFVRTRGFAREREEAILGEGGIAAAIFTRSGEPVGAIGIAGPRARILRGGREPELATHVIEAARGVSRDLGAPRWPAV
;
A
#
# COMPACT_ATOMS: atom_id res chain seq x y z
N MET A 1 -4.84 -10.20 26.01
CA MET A 1 -4.40 -8.91 25.39
C MET A 1 -4.20 -7.89 26.50
N ILE A 2 -3.07 -7.16 26.49
CA ILE A 2 -2.78 -6.11 27.50
C ILE A 2 -3.54 -4.85 27.12
N GLN A 3 -4.54 -4.51 27.90
CA GLN A 3 -5.52 -3.45 27.59
C GLN A 3 -4.90 -2.05 27.42
N SER A 4 -3.85 -1.72 28.20
CA SER A 4 -3.16 -0.42 28.11
C SER A 4 -2.42 -0.27 26.77
N VAL A 5 -1.80 -1.35 26.28
CA VAL A 5 -1.10 -1.37 24.98
C VAL A 5 -2.10 -1.21 23.84
N ASP A 6 -3.20 -1.96 23.85
CA ASP A 6 -4.26 -1.83 22.83
C ASP A 6 -4.80 -0.40 22.77
N ARG A 7 -5.09 0.20 23.92
CA ARG A 7 -5.59 1.59 23.99
C ARG A 7 -4.57 2.61 23.46
N ALA A 8 -3.29 2.44 23.77
CA ALA A 8 -2.23 3.30 23.27
C ALA A 8 -2.12 3.23 21.73
N ILE A 9 -2.16 2.00 21.17
CA ILE A 9 -2.16 1.80 19.71
C ILE A 9 -3.38 2.44 19.06
N ARG A 10 -4.57 2.31 19.67
CA ARG A 10 -5.80 2.95 19.19
C ARG A 10 -5.71 4.48 19.18
N ILE A 11 -5.04 5.09 20.18
CA ILE A 11 -4.78 6.54 20.20
C ILE A 11 -3.92 6.92 18.98
N LEU A 12 -2.79 6.23 18.74
CA LEU A 12 -1.91 6.51 17.60
C LEU A 12 -2.66 6.40 16.26
N LYS A 13 -3.42 5.32 16.07
CA LYS A 13 -4.26 5.12 14.87
C LYS A 13 -5.33 6.21 14.71
N THR A 14 -5.90 6.71 15.80
CA THR A 14 -6.91 7.78 15.74
C THR A 14 -6.26 9.13 15.38
N LEU A 15 -5.05 9.39 15.87
CA LEU A 15 -4.28 10.59 15.52
C LEU A 15 -3.76 10.58 14.09
N SER A 16 -3.52 9.39 13.49
CA SER A 16 -3.08 9.29 12.08
C SER A 16 -4.19 9.60 11.08
N GLY A 17 -5.45 9.66 11.50
CA GLY A 17 -6.60 9.96 10.64
C GLY A 17 -7.08 11.41 10.75
N GLY A 18 -7.89 11.84 9.78
CA GLY A 18 -8.58 13.14 9.80
C GLY A 18 -7.64 14.35 9.79
N THR A 19 -7.87 15.30 10.72
CA THR A 19 -7.06 16.53 10.83
C THR A 19 -5.67 16.32 11.44
N GLY A 20 -5.37 15.13 11.92
CA GLY A 20 -4.10 14.81 12.57
C GLY A 20 -3.90 15.43 13.97
N ARG A 21 -4.82 16.25 14.47
CA ARG A 21 -4.71 16.94 15.77
C ARG A 21 -5.99 16.80 16.58
N LEU A 22 -5.91 16.15 17.75
CA LEU A 22 -7.06 15.90 18.63
C LEU A 22 -6.73 16.22 20.10
N GLY A 23 -7.69 16.81 20.80
CA GLY A 23 -7.61 17.02 22.24
C GLY A 23 -7.99 15.78 23.05
N VAL A 24 -7.67 15.78 24.35
CA VAL A 24 -8.02 14.67 25.29
C VAL A 24 -9.52 14.36 25.25
N SER A 25 -10.39 15.39 25.21
CA SER A 25 -11.85 15.19 25.19
C SER A 25 -12.33 14.56 23.88
N GLU A 26 -11.76 14.95 22.74
CA GLU A 26 -12.09 14.40 21.42
C GLU A 26 -11.66 12.91 21.33
N LEU A 27 -10.44 12.59 21.79
CA LEU A 27 -9.93 11.22 21.86
C LEU A 27 -10.76 10.36 22.82
N SER A 28 -11.12 10.90 24.00
CA SER A 28 -11.98 10.23 24.98
C SER A 28 -13.33 9.84 24.36
N ALA A 29 -13.98 10.77 23.66
CA ALA A 29 -15.25 10.52 22.99
C ALA A 29 -15.15 9.47 21.87
N ARG A 30 -14.13 9.59 20.99
CA ARG A 30 -13.95 8.66 19.85
C ARG A 30 -13.59 7.24 20.26
N LEU A 31 -12.84 7.09 21.37
CA LEU A 31 -12.33 5.80 21.82
C LEU A 31 -13.20 5.16 22.91
N GLY A 32 -14.17 5.90 23.48
CA GLY A 32 -14.97 5.43 24.60
C GLY A 32 -14.15 5.24 25.88
N LEU A 33 -13.11 6.07 26.12
CA LEU A 33 -12.21 5.97 27.26
C LEU A 33 -12.39 7.17 28.21
N ALA A 34 -12.18 6.94 29.51
CA ALA A 34 -12.15 8.04 30.48
C ALA A 34 -11.03 9.02 30.17
N LYS A 35 -11.26 10.34 30.32
CA LYS A 35 -10.27 11.40 30.06
C LYS A 35 -8.95 11.19 30.81
N GLY A 36 -8.99 10.77 32.07
CA GLY A 36 -7.79 10.46 32.86
C GLY A 36 -6.96 9.33 32.26
N THR A 37 -7.61 8.28 31.72
CA THR A 37 -6.94 7.18 31.03
C THR A 37 -6.26 7.68 29.75
N VAL A 38 -6.97 8.46 28.92
CA VAL A 38 -6.42 9.05 27.68
C VAL A 38 -5.22 9.93 28.00
N HIS A 39 -5.35 10.82 29.01
CA HIS A 39 -4.26 11.70 29.41
C HIS A 39 -3.02 10.93 29.90
N GLY A 40 -3.21 9.88 30.73
CA GLY A 40 -2.10 9.03 31.18
C GLY A 40 -1.38 8.33 30.03
N LEU A 41 -2.13 7.77 29.07
CA LEU A 41 -1.57 7.13 27.88
C LEU A 41 -0.82 8.14 26.98
N LEU A 42 -1.39 9.33 26.75
CA LEU A 42 -0.74 10.38 25.97
C LEU A 42 0.57 10.84 26.61
N ARG A 43 0.63 11.01 27.94
CA ARG A 43 1.88 11.33 28.65
C ARG A 43 2.97 10.27 28.42
N THR A 44 2.59 8.99 28.49
CA THR A 44 3.53 7.89 28.21
C THR A 44 4.00 7.91 26.76
N LEU A 45 3.08 8.05 25.81
CA LEU A 45 3.44 8.14 24.39
C LEU A 45 4.32 9.36 24.09
N GLN A 46 4.05 10.50 24.76
CA GLN A 46 4.82 11.72 24.62
C GLN A 46 6.25 11.58 25.21
N SER A 47 6.39 10.89 26.37
CA SER A 47 7.73 10.65 26.94
C SER A 47 8.62 9.77 26.04
N HIS A 48 8.03 9.02 25.12
CA HIS A 48 8.73 8.24 24.10
C HIS A 48 8.76 8.91 22.72
N GLY A 49 8.32 10.16 22.58
CA GLY A 49 8.31 10.89 21.31
C GLY A 49 7.34 10.37 20.26
N LEU A 50 6.42 9.44 20.62
CA LEU A 50 5.42 8.86 19.70
C LEU A 50 4.25 9.80 19.46
N VAL A 51 3.96 10.71 20.38
CA VAL A 51 3.04 11.84 20.22
C VAL A 51 3.68 13.10 20.76
N GLU A 52 3.24 14.25 20.28
CA GLU A 52 3.61 15.56 20.80
C GLU A 52 2.37 16.42 20.97
N GLN A 53 2.42 17.35 21.91
CA GLN A 53 1.39 18.36 22.10
C GLN A 53 1.73 19.60 21.29
N HIS A 54 0.77 20.10 20.53
CA HIS A 54 0.97 21.29 19.72
C HIS A 54 1.11 22.52 20.62
N ALA A 55 2.13 23.36 20.35
CA ALA A 55 2.52 24.47 21.22
C ALA A 55 1.39 25.49 21.47
N ASP A 56 0.55 25.76 20.45
CA ASP A 56 -0.47 26.80 20.49
C ASP A 56 -1.88 26.25 20.83
N SER A 57 -1.98 24.97 21.21
CA SER A 57 -3.25 24.35 21.54
C SER A 57 -3.04 23.13 22.46
N ASP A 58 -4.08 22.75 23.21
CA ASP A 58 -4.07 21.54 24.04
C ASP A 58 -4.27 20.26 23.21
N LYS A 59 -4.02 20.29 21.89
CA LYS A 59 -4.19 19.17 20.98
C LYS A 59 -2.90 18.39 20.81
N TYR A 60 -3.04 17.08 20.66
CA TYR A 60 -1.96 16.13 20.41
C TYR A 60 -1.92 15.74 18.93
N GLN A 61 -0.74 15.48 18.43
CA GLN A 61 -0.47 14.94 17.10
C GLN A 61 0.57 13.82 17.17
N LEU A 62 0.78 13.10 16.08
CA LEU A 62 1.84 12.11 15.99
C LEU A 62 3.22 12.76 16.14
N GLY A 63 4.12 12.11 16.88
CA GLY A 63 5.46 12.59 17.17
C GLY A 63 6.53 12.02 16.23
N PRO A 64 7.73 12.66 16.18
CA PRO A 64 8.79 12.33 15.23
C PRO A 64 9.42 10.96 15.40
N GLU A 65 9.31 10.32 16.59
CA GLU A 65 9.84 8.98 16.80
C GLU A 65 9.18 7.92 15.90
N LEU A 66 7.93 8.14 15.49
CA LEU A 66 7.25 7.28 14.51
C LEU A 66 7.97 7.28 13.17
N LEU A 67 8.56 8.42 12.75
CA LEU A 67 9.35 8.48 11.52
C LEU A 67 10.64 7.66 11.65
N ASN A 68 11.32 7.73 12.79
CA ASN A 68 12.52 6.95 13.07
C ASN A 68 12.23 5.44 13.00
N LEU A 69 11.14 5.00 13.64
CA LEU A 69 10.72 3.60 13.60
C LEU A 69 10.37 3.15 12.18
N SER A 70 9.64 3.98 11.44
CA SER A 70 9.28 3.71 10.03
C SER A 70 10.50 3.61 9.13
N ASN A 71 11.47 4.52 9.26
CA ASN A 71 12.68 4.50 8.46
C ASN A 71 13.48 3.20 8.68
N ARG A 72 13.63 2.76 9.92
CA ARG A 72 14.29 1.48 10.22
C ARG A 72 13.58 0.28 9.58
N TYR A 73 12.25 0.25 9.60
CA TYR A 73 11.47 -0.77 8.89
C TYR A 73 11.74 -0.73 7.38
N LEU A 74 11.73 0.47 6.78
CA LEU A 74 11.96 0.64 5.35
C LEU A 74 13.40 0.28 4.93
N ASP A 75 14.39 0.59 5.77
CA ASP A 75 15.80 0.29 5.48
C ASP A 75 16.10 -1.22 5.51
N LEU A 76 15.40 -1.96 6.38
CA LEU A 76 15.52 -3.43 6.48
C LEU A 76 14.68 -4.16 5.42
N ASN A 77 13.82 -3.46 4.68
CA ASN A 77 12.96 -4.08 3.68
C ASN A 77 13.75 -4.34 2.38
N GLU A 78 14.12 -5.60 2.16
CA GLU A 78 14.92 -6.00 1.01
C GLU A 78 14.22 -5.73 -0.33
N LEU A 79 12.90 -5.96 -0.42
CA LEU A 79 12.13 -5.64 -1.62
C LEU A 79 12.26 -4.16 -1.98
N ARG A 80 12.09 -3.27 -1.00
CA ARG A 80 12.26 -1.84 -1.21
C ARG A 80 13.66 -1.51 -1.73
N SER A 81 14.71 -1.96 -1.05
CA SER A 81 16.10 -1.63 -1.43
C SER A 81 16.45 -2.12 -2.83
N ARG A 82 16.02 -3.32 -3.24
CA ARG A 82 16.21 -3.86 -4.60
C ARG A 82 15.35 -3.16 -5.65
N SER A 83 14.26 -2.51 -5.24
CA SER A 83 13.34 -1.84 -6.17
C SER A 83 13.73 -0.40 -6.52
N LEU A 84 14.63 0.25 -5.77
CA LEU A 84 14.90 1.69 -5.91
C LEU A 84 15.25 2.08 -7.36
N ALA A 85 16.31 1.48 -7.91
CA ALA A 85 16.79 1.80 -9.27
C ALA A 85 15.75 1.45 -10.35
N TRP A 86 15.03 0.33 -10.17
CA TRP A 86 13.97 -0.08 -11.10
C TRP A 86 12.78 0.85 -11.07
N SER A 87 12.42 1.37 -9.91
CA SER A 87 11.33 2.33 -9.75
C SER A 87 11.62 3.65 -10.45
N GLU A 88 12.84 4.18 -10.26
CA GLU A 88 13.28 5.41 -10.94
C GLU A 88 13.29 5.22 -12.48
N LEU A 89 13.84 4.10 -12.96
CA LEU A 89 13.86 3.79 -14.39
C LEU A 89 12.44 3.65 -14.95
N LEU A 90 11.54 3.00 -14.21
CA LEU A 90 10.14 2.83 -14.61
C LEU A 90 9.42 4.19 -14.68
N ALA A 91 9.60 5.06 -13.67
CA ALA A 91 9.02 6.40 -13.66
C ALA A 91 9.52 7.24 -14.84
N LEU A 92 10.82 7.17 -15.13
CA LEU A 92 11.44 7.88 -16.27
C LEU A 92 10.86 7.41 -17.62
N ARG A 93 10.69 6.10 -17.82
CA ARG A 93 10.18 5.54 -19.08
C ARG A 93 8.70 5.77 -19.29
N THR A 94 7.92 5.66 -18.24
CA THR A 94 6.46 5.74 -18.32
C THR A 94 5.91 7.15 -18.14
N GLN A 95 6.69 8.03 -17.49
CA GLN A 95 6.27 9.38 -17.08
C GLN A 95 5.06 9.32 -16.12
N GLU A 96 4.96 8.25 -15.33
CA GLU A 96 3.89 8.04 -14.33
C GLU A 96 4.47 7.81 -12.93
N ALA A 97 3.65 8.02 -11.90
CA ALA A 97 4.04 7.69 -10.53
C ALA A 97 4.21 6.18 -10.37
N VAL A 98 5.27 5.76 -9.68
CA VAL A 98 5.59 4.36 -9.43
C VAL A 98 5.41 4.04 -7.95
N ARG A 99 4.81 2.91 -7.65
CA ARG A 99 4.65 2.38 -6.30
C ARG A 99 5.19 0.97 -6.23
N VAL A 100 5.84 0.66 -5.10
CA VAL A 100 6.23 -0.72 -4.73
C VAL A 100 5.52 -1.06 -3.44
N ALA A 101 4.87 -2.21 -3.41
CA ALA A 101 4.17 -2.69 -2.24
C ALA A 101 4.61 -4.10 -1.87
N VAL A 102 4.70 -4.38 -0.55
CA VAL A 102 4.90 -5.72 0.00
C VAL A 102 3.56 -6.32 0.40
N LEU A 103 3.45 -7.64 0.35
CA LEU A 103 2.33 -8.35 0.96
C LEU A 103 2.40 -8.23 2.49
N HIS A 104 1.32 -7.82 3.12
CA HIS A 104 1.20 -7.66 4.57
C HIS A 104 -0.20 -8.11 5.04
N GLY A 105 -0.29 -9.32 5.59
CA GLY A 105 -1.59 -9.94 5.87
C GLY A 105 -2.46 -9.99 4.61
N ASN A 106 -3.69 -9.52 4.70
CA ASN A 106 -4.65 -9.49 3.59
C ASN A 106 -4.62 -8.18 2.78
N ALA A 107 -3.49 -7.50 2.75
CA ALA A 107 -3.32 -6.21 2.07
C ALA A 107 -1.95 -6.07 1.41
N ALA A 108 -1.79 -5.05 0.59
CA ALA A 108 -0.50 -4.62 0.07
C ALA A 108 -0.08 -3.31 0.76
N LEU A 109 1.08 -3.30 1.41
CA LEU A 109 1.65 -2.13 2.07
C LEU A 109 2.64 -1.44 1.14
N VAL A 110 2.39 -0.19 0.80
CA VAL A 110 3.30 0.61 -0.03
C VAL A 110 4.58 0.93 0.76
N VAL A 111 5.73 0.47 0.26
CA VAL A 111 7.05 0.65 0.89
C VAL A 111 7.97 1.60 0.11
N HIS A 112 7.62 1.92 -1.13
CA HIS A 112 8.34 2.88 -1.96
C HIS A 112 7.40 3.58 -2.92
N HIS A 113 7.67 4.87 -3.17
CA HIS A 113 6.92 5.71 -4.09
C HIS A 113 7.87 6.66 -4.82
N VAL A 114 7.83 6.65 -6.14
CA VAL A 114 8.47 7.64 -7.00
C VAL A 114 7.38 8.53 -7.59
N PHE A 115 7.51 9.82 -7.38
CA PHE A 115 6.56 10.79 -7.93
C PHE A 115 6.64 10.85 -9.45
N ARG A 116 5.52 11.14 -10.07
CA ARG A 116 5.49 11.47 -11.50
C ARG A 116 6.34 12.71 -11.77
N PRO A 117 7.18 12.70 -12.82
CA PRO A 117 8.07 13.81 -13.13
C PRO A 117 7.32 15.00 -13.80
N ASP A 118 6.34 15.56 -13.12
CA ASP A 118 5.62 16.77 -13.55
C ASP A 118 5.40 17.72 -12.36
N SER A 119 4.85 18.91 -12.62
CA SER A 119 4.62 19.94 -11.62
C SER A 119 3.32 19.79 -10.83
N THR A 120 2.57 18.70 -10.99
CA THR A 120 1.32 18.50 -10.26
C THR A 120 1.60 18.13 -8.81
N LEU A 121 0.75 18.62 -7.91
CA LEU A 121 0.80 18.20 -6.52
C LEU A 121 0.49 16.71 -6.40
N GLN A 122 1.40 15.98 -5.77
CA GLN A 122 1.27 14.54 -5.51
C GLN A 122 1.44 14.29 -4.01
N ILE A 123 0.74 13.28 -3.50
CA ILE A 123 0.81 12.89 -2.09
C ILE A 123 1.73 11.67 -1.98
N LEU A 124 2.63 11.69 -0.99
CA LEU A 124 3.47 10.54 -0.67
C LEU A 124 2.60 9.41 -0.09
N GLU A 125 2.69 8.23 -0.71
CA GLU A 125 1.83 7.09 -0.34
C GLU A 125 2.57 5.97 0.40
N VAL A 126 3.84 6.15 0.75
CA VAL A 126 4.57 5.19 1.59
C VAL A 126 3.84 5.02 2.92
N GLY A 127 3.58 3.77 3.31
CA GLY A 127 2.77 3.42 4.48
C GLY A 127 1.27 3.22 4.18
N SER A 128 0.81 3.52 2.96
CA SER A 128 -0.58 3.23 2.56
C SER A 128 -0.83 1.73 2.48
N VAL A 129 -1.99 1.32 2.99
CA VAL A 129 -2.46 -0.07 2.96
C VAL A 129 -3.52 -0.20 1.88
N LEU A 130 -3.23 -0.98 0.86
CA LEU A 130 -4.04 -1.15 -0.33
C LEU A 130 -4.78 -2.49 -0.31
N PRO A 131 -6.09 -2.53 -0.64
CA PRO A 131 -6.85 -3.77 -0.75
C PRO A 131 -6.35 -4.62 -1.92
N LEU A 132 -6.19 -5.94 -1.67
CA LEU A 132 -5.64 -6.86 -2.69
C LEU A 132 -6.57 -7.04 -3.89
N HIS A 133 -7.89 -6.99 -3.70
CA HIS A 133 -8.87 -7.25 -4.76
C HIS A 133 -9.15 -6.05 -5.67
N ALA A 134 -8.85 -4.82 -5.22
CA ALA A 134 -9.32 -3.60 -5.88
C ALA A 134 -8.19 -2.71 -6.45
N THR A 135 -6.91 -3.08 -6.22
CA THR A 135 -5.78 -2.31 -6.75
C THR A 135 -4.93 -3.13 -7.71
N ALA A 136 -4.26 -2.48 -8.65
CA ALA A 136 -3.35 -3.17 -9.57
C ALA A 136 -2.23 -3.90 -8.80
N LEU A 137 -1.60 -3.24 -7.83
CA LEU A 137 -0.55 -3.83 -6.98
C LEU A 137 -1.08 -5.04 -6.20
N GLY A 138 -2.27 -4.90 -5.62
CA GLY A 138 -2.91 -5.97 -4.87
C GLY A 138 -3.21 -7.19 -5.74
N LYS A 139 -3.90 -6.98 -6.87
CA LYS A 139 -4.27 -8.06 -7.81
C LYS A 139 -3.04 -8.74 -8.42
N ALA A 140 -1.99 -7.97 -8.72
CA ALA A 140 -0.74 -8.53 -9.25
C ALA A 140 -0.11 -9.52 -8.26
N ALA A 141 -0.01 -9.17 -6.99
CA ALA A 141 0.53 -10.06 -5.97
C ALA A 141 -0.43 -11.22 -5.64
N LEU A 142 -1.74 -10.93 -5.48
CA LEU A 142 -2.77 -11.92 -5.15
C LEU A 142 -2.87 -13.05 -6.18
N ALA A 143 -2.63 -12.75 -7.45
CA ALA A 143 -2.73 -13.73 -8.54
C ALA A 143 -1.79 -14.94 -8.41
N TYR A 144 -0.73 -14.83 -7.62
CA TYR A 144 0.28 -15.87 -7.47
C TYR A 144 0.37 -16.42 -6.03
N LEU A 145 -0.54 -16.01 -5.13
CA LEU A 145 -0.65 -16.62 -3.81
C LEU A 145 -1.26 -18.02 -3.90
N GLU A 146 -0.99 -18.83 -2.87
CA GLU A 146 -1.58 -20.16 -2.71
C GLU A 146 -3.11 -20.08 -2.70
N GLU A 147 -3.77 -21.10 -3.26
CA GLU A 147 -5.22 -21.09 -3.47
C GLU A 147 -6.02 -20.98 -2.17
N ASP A 148 -5.54 -21.58 -1.08
CA ASP A 148 -6.16 -21.48 0.25
C ASP A 148 -6.15 -20.05 0.80
N VAL A 149 -5.09 -19.28 0.54
CA VAL A 149 -4.98 -17.87 0.90
C VAL A 149 -5.96 -17.03 0.07
N VAL A 150 -6.03 -17.30 -1.24
CA VAL A 150 -6.98 -16.64 -2.15
C VAL A 150 -8.41 -16.95 -1.72
N GLU A 151 -8.76 -18.20 -1.44
CA GLU A 151 -10.08 -18.61 -0.95
C GLU A 151 -10.41 -17.93 0.38
N GLY A 152 -9.48 -17.90 1.33
CA GLY A 152 -9.66 -17.21 2.61
C GLY A 152 -10.00 -15.72 2.43
N LEU A 153 -9.37 -15.07 1.45
CA LEU A 153 -9.68 -13.67 1.11
C LEU A 153 -11.06 -13.55 0.45
N LEU A 154 -11.40 -14.44 -0.50
CA LEU A 154 -12.63 -14.36 -1.29
C LEU A 154 -13.88 -14.77 -0.50
N THR A 155 -13.74 -15.52 0.59
CA THR A 155 -14.83 -15.82 1.52
C THR A 155 -15.14 -14.69 2.49
N ALA A 156 -14.23 -13.74 2.65
CA ALA A 156 -14.46 -12.51 3.41
C ALA A 156 -15.38 -11.55 2.62
N ASP A 157 -16.03 -10.64 3.35
CA ASP A 157 -16.78 -9.56 2.71
C ASP A 157 -15.81 -8.56 2.09
N LEU A 158 -15.70 -8.57 0.76
CA LEU A 158 -14.83 -7.67 0.01
C LEU A 158 -15.46 -6.28 -0.06
N PRO A 159 -14.82 -5.23 0.52
CA PRO A 159 -15.40 -3.89 0.53
C PRO A 159 -15.56 -3.33 -0.89
N ARG A 160 -16.75 -2.80 -1.17
CA ARG A 160 -17.01 -2.04 -2.38
C ARG A 160 -16.54 -0.59 -2.18
N LEU A 161 -15.46 -0.21 -2.86
CA LEU A 161 -14.87 1.13 -2.75
C LEU A 161 -15.47 2.09 -3.78
N THR A 162 -15.80 1.56 -4.96
CA THR A 162 -16.46 2.28 -6.06
C THR A 162 -17.51 1.41 -6.75
N GLY A 163 -18.21 1.96 -7.72
CA GLY A 163 -19.12 1.19 -8.58
C GLY A 163 -18.40 0.15 -9.45
N HIS A 164 -17.09 0.28 -9.64
CA HIS A 164 -16.27 -0.60 -10.48
C HIS A 164 -15.52 -1.69 -9.69
N THR A 165 -15.55 -1.65 -8.35
CA THR A 165 -14.87 -2.64 -7.51
C THR A 165 -15.41 -4.04 -7.77
N LEU A 166 -14.50 -4.99 -8.03
CA LEU A 166 -14.83 -6.41 -8.13
C LEU A 166 -15.02 -6.97 -6.71
N THR A 167 -16.26 -7.33 -6.35
CA THR A 167 -16.58 -7.87 -5.02
C THR A 167 -17.06 -9.32 -5.06
N GLY A 168 -17.41 -9.83 -6.24
CA GLY A 168 -17.85 -11.23 -6.40
C GLY A 168 -16.65 -12.18 -6.56
N PRO A 169 -16.58 -13.29 -5.79
CA PRO A 169 -15.47 -14.25 -5.85
C PRO A 169 -15.15 -14.73 -7.28
N ALA A 170 -16.18 -15.10 -8.06
CA ALA A 170 -15.99 -15.55 -9.44
C ALA A 170 -15.42 -14.47 -10.37
N ALA A 171 -15.75 -13.19 -10.15
CA ALA A 171 -15.21 -12.08 -10.93
C ALA A 171 -13.74 -11.83 -10.58
N VAL A 172 -13.40 -11.88 -9.30
CA VAL A 172 -12.02 -11.74 -8.84
C VAL A 172 -11.17 -12.89 -9.36
N ARG A 173 -11.60 -14.15 -9.24
CA ARG A 173 -10.85 -15.31 -9.79
C ARG A 173 -10.56 -15.16 -11.29
N ARG A 174 -11.55 -14.78 -12.08
CA ARG A 174 -11.33 -14.53 -13.52
C ARG A 174 -10.29 -13.44 -13.76
N GLU A 175 -10.32 -12.37 -12.97
CA GLU A 175 -9.31 -11.31 -13.10
C GLU A 175 -7.90 -11.82 -12.74
N LEU A 176 -7.77 -12.66 -11.67
CA LEU A 176 -6.49 -13.26 -11.30
C LEU A 176 -5.96 -14.23 -12.38
N GLU A 177 -6.83 -14.98 -13.05
CA GLU A 177 -6.44 -15.80 -14.20
C GLU A 177 -5.94 -14.95 -15.36
N PHE A 178 -6.58 -13.82 -15.65
CA PHE A 178 -6.08 -12.85 -16.62
C PHE A 178 -4.73 -12.26 -16.23
N VAL A 179 -4.51 -11.99 -14.95
CA VAL A 179 -3.21 -11.51 -14.45
C VAL A 179 -2.13 -12.56 -14.71
N ARG A 180 -2.37 -13.83 -14.37
CA ARG A 180 -1.43 -14.93 -14.62
C ARG A 180 -1.10 -15.09 -16.12
N THR A 181 -2.11 -14.97 -16.98
CA THR A 181 -1.95 -15.12 -18.44
C THR A 181 -1.18 -13.95 -19.07
N ARG A 182 -1.35 -12.72 -18.58
CA ARG A 182 -0.74 -11.52 -19.15
C ARG A 182 0.56 -11.12 -18.47
N GLY A 183 0.81 -11.59 -17.26
CA GLY A 183 1.93 -11.18 -16.43
C GLY A 183 1.77 -9.84 -15.73
N PHE A 184 0.61 -9.19 -15.84
CA PHE A 184 0.32 -7.92 -15.16
C PHE A 184 -1.15 -7.80 -14.78
N ALA A 185 -1.43 -7.07 -13.72
CA ALA A 185 -2.74 -6.61 -13.31
C ALA A 185 -3.00 -5.17 -13.77
N ARG A 186 -4.25 -4.85 -14.00
CA ARG A 186 -4.71 -3.48 -14.24
C ARG A 186 -5.80 -3.12 -13.25
N GLU A 187 -5.89 -1.83 -12.93
CA GLU A 187 -6.94 -1.24 -12.13
C GLU A 187 -7.68 -0.21 -12.99
N ARG A 188 -9.01 -0.24 -12.94
CA ARG A 188 -9.88 0.67 -13.69
C ARG A 188 -10.91 1.28 -12.76
N GLU A 189 -10.52 2.30 -12.02
CA GLU A 189 -11.40 3.00 -11.07
C GLU A 189 -11.98 2.08 -9.98
N GLU A 190 -11.31 0.97 -9.68
CA GLU A 190 -11.80 -0.04 -8.73
C GLU A 190 -11.60 0.39 -7.28
N ALA A 191 -10.49 1.05 -6.96
CA ALA A 191 -10.21 1.61 -5.63
C ALA A 191 -10.63 3.08 -5.52
N ILE A 192 -10.34 3.89 -6.52
CA ILE A 192 -10.62 5.33 -6.55
C ILE A 192 -11.18 5.71 -7.93
N LEU A 193 -12.30 6.43 -7.95
CA LEU A 193 -12.88 6.94 -9.19
C LEU A 193 -11.91 7.91 -9.90
N GLY A 194 -11.79 7.78 -11.22
CA GLY A 194 -10.88 8.56 -12.04
C GLY A 194 -9.44 8.05 -12.08
N GLU A 195 -9.06 7.09 -11.21
CA GLU A 195 -7.73 6.50 -11.19
C GLU A 195 -7.64 5.19 -11.98
N GLY A 196 -6.42 4.87 -12.40
CA GLY A 196 -6.06 3.61 -13.02
C GLY A 196 -4.63 3.22 -12.67
N GLY A 197 -4.31 1.94 -12.88
CA GLY A 197 -2.98 1.43 -12.58
C GLY A 197 -2.65 0.17 -13.37
N ILE A 198 -1.36 -0.09 -13.53
CA ILE A 198 -0.79 -1.32 -14.08
C ILE A 198 0.31 -1.78 -13.13
N ALA A 199 0.30 -3.04 -12.72
CA ALA A 199 1.30 -3.60 -11.82
C ALA A 199 1.65 -5.04 -12.18
N ALA A 200 2.85 -5.47 -11.80
CA ALA A 200 3.32 -6.84 -11.96
C ALA A 200 3.90 -7.36 -10.63
N ALA A 201 3.74 -8.65 -10.38
CA ALA A 201 4.20 -9.29 -9.17
C ALA A 201 5.74 -9.37 -9.12
N ILE A 202 6.28 -9.36 -7.92
CA ILE A 202 7.70 -9.56 -7.64
C ILE A 202 7.86 -10.85 -6.84
N PHE A 203 8.84 -11.66 -7.22
CA PHE A 203 9.08 -12.99 -6.67
C PHE A 203 10.41 -13.07 -5.95
N THR A 204 10.46 -13.91 -4.91
CA THR A 204 11.66 -14.25 -4.17
C THR A 204 12.45 -15.38 -4.85
N ARG A 205 13.59 -15.75 -4.25
CA ARG A 205 14.37 -16.91 -4.67
C ARG A 205 13.59 -18.23 -4.63
N SER A 206 12.64 -18.38 -3.70
CA SER A 206 11.75 -19.55 -3.63
C SER A 206 10.69 -19.59 -4.72
N GLY A 207 10.50 -18.49 -5.47
CA GLY A 207 9.44 -18.34 -6.47
C GLY A 207 8.11 -17.85 -5.89
N GLU A 208 8.09 -17.51 -4.60
CA GLU A 208 6.90 -16.98 -3.94
C GLU A 208 6.72 -15.48 -4.24
N PRO A 209 5.49 -15.00 -4.40
CA PRO A 209 5.22 -13.58 -4.56
C PRO A 209 5.46 -12.85 -3.23
N VAL A 210 6.28 -11.80 -3.25
CA VAL A 210 6.62 -10.99 -2.06
C VAL A 210 5.94 -9.63 -2.10
N GLY A 211 5.43 -9.22 -3.25
CA GLY A 211 4.79 -7.95 -3.47
C GLY A 211 4.62 -7.64 -4.95
N ALA A 212 4.54 -6.36 -5.26
CA ALA A 212 4.37 -5.89 -6.64
C ALA A 212 5.01 -4.51 -6.85
N ILE A 213 5.35 -4.21 -8.11
CA ILE A 213 5.73 -2.89 -8.58
C ILE A 213 4.76 -2.47 -9.69
N GLY A 214 4.39 -1.18 -9.73
CA GLY A 214 3.49 -0.70 -10.75
C GLY A 214 3.41 0.80 -10.84
N ILE A 215 2.67 1.26 -11.83
CA ILE A 215 2.34 2.65 -12.08
C ILE A 215 0.88 2.93 -11.71
N ALA A 216 0.62 4.14 -11.24
CA ALA A 216 -0.73 4.59 -10.91
C ALA A 216 -0.90 6.08 -11.22
N GLY A 217 -2.13 6.46 -11.54
CA GLY A 217 -2.49 7.85 -11.82
C GLY A 217 -3.83 7.96 -12.52
N PRO A 218 -4.16 9.13 -13.12
CA PRO A 218 -5.41 9.32 -13.82
C PRO A 218 -5.65 8.23 -14.88
N ARG A 219 -6.80 7.55 -14.81
CA ARG A 219 -7.21 6.50 -15.75
C ARG A 219 -7.03 6.91 -17.21
N ALA A 220 -7.37 8.16 -17.52
CA ALA A 220 -7.28 8.70 -18.86
C ALA A 220 -5.84 8.73 -19.42
N ARG A 221 -4.82 8.77 -18.56
CA ARG A 221 -3.40 8.74 -18.95
C ARG A 221 -2.87 7.33 -19.11
N ILE A 222 -3.24 6.43 -18.18
CA ILE A 222 -2.69 5.07 -18.10
C ILE A 222 -3.40 4.11 -19.05
N LEU A 223 -4.74 4.17 -19.12
CA LEU A 223 -5.54 3.16 -19.82
C LEU A 223 -6.17 3.67 -21.13
N ARG A 224 -5.92 4.93 -21.54
CA ARG A 224 -6.46 5.51 -22.76
C ARG A 224 -5.46 5.48 -23.90
N GLY A 225 -5.96 5.41 -25.13
CA GLY A 225 -5.16 5.68 -26.33
C GLY A 225 -4.16 4.58 -26.73
N GLY A 226 -4.36 3.32 -26.30
CA GLY A 226 -3.49 2.21 -26.73
C GLY A 226 -2.12 2.15 -26.04
N ARG A 227 -1.85 2.98 -25.03
CA ARG A 227 -0.58 2.96 -24.26
C ARG A 227 -0.46 1.76 -23.30
N GLU A 228 -1.57 1.11 -22.96
CA GLU A 228 -1.59 0.00 -21.99
C GLU A 228 -0.54 -1.09 -22.30
N PRO A 229 -0.40 -1.61 -23.53
CA PRO A 229 0.60 -2.65 -23.84
C PRO A 229 2.04 -2.19 -23.65
N GLU A 230 2.37 -0.96 -24.04
CA GLU A 230 3.70 -0.37 -23.84
C GLU A 230 4.01 -0.21 -22.36
N LEU A 231 3.11 0.42 -21.61
CA LEU A 231 3.26 0.62 -20.18
C LEU A 231 3.36 -0.70 -19.41
N ALA A 232 2.55 -1.70 -19.79
CA ALA A 232 2.61 -3.04 -19.20
C ALA A 232 3.97 -3.71 -19.45
N THR A 233 4.55 -3.56 -20.63
CA THR A 233 5.89 -4.08 -20.94
C THR A 233 6.93 -3.50 -19.99
N HIS A 234 6.95 -2.19 -19.79
CA HIS A 234 7.89 -1.55 -18.85
C HIS A 234 7.67 -1.98 -17.40
N VAL A 235 6.43 -2.15 -16.97
CA VAL A 235 6.09 -2.63 -15.63
C VAL A 235 6.57 -4.07 -15.42
N ILE A 236 6.35 -4.97 -16.40
CA ILE A 236 6.81 -6.36 -16.35
C ILE A 236 8.34 -6.42 -16.33
N GLU A 237 9.03 -5.60 -17.15
CA GLU A 237 10.50 -5.53 -17.15
C GLU A 237 11.04 -5.11 -15.79
N ALA A 238 10.46 -4.09 -15.17
CA ALA A 238 10.86 -3.64 -13.84
C ALA A 238 10.63 -4.73 -12.78
N ALA A 239 9.48 -5.37 -12.78
CA ALA A 239 9.16 -6.45 -11.84
C ALA A 239 10.10 -7.66 -12.00
N ARG A 240 10.42 -8.05 -13.25
CA ARG A 240 11.42 -9.09 -13.56
C ARG A 240 12.81 -8.71 -13.07
N GLY A 241 13.19 -7.44 -13.25
CA GLY A 241 14.46 -6.91 -12.78
C GLY A 241 14.60 -7.03 -11.27
N VAL A 242 13.60 -6.53 -10.52
CA VAL A 242 13.58 -6.63 -9.05
C VAL A 242 13.58 -8.09 -8.59
N SER A 243 12.77 -8.96 -9.20
CA SER A 243 12.73 -10.38 -8.86
C SER A 243 14.08 -11.07 -9.06
N ARG A 244 14.78 -10.77 -10.15
CA ARG A 244 16.14 -11.27 -10.40
C ARG A 244 17.12 -10.78 -9.34
N ASP A 245 17.04 -9.52 -8.93
CA ASP A 245 17.90 -8.94 -7.91
C ASP A 245 17.60 -9.51 -6.50
N LEU A 246 16.38 -10.06 -6.29
CA LEU A 246 16.00 -10.86 -5.13
C LEU A 246 16.38 -12.35 -5.27
N GLY A 247 16.98 -12.74 -6.41
CA GLY A 247 17.47 -14.10 -6.66
C GLY A 247 16.42 -15.06 -7.21
N ALA A 248 15.27 -14.58 -7.72
CA ALA A 248 14.27 -15.44 -8.36
C ALA A 248 14.88 -16.17 -9.58
N PRO A 249 14.74 -17.51 -9.68
CA PRO A 249 15.38 -18.29 -10.73
C PRO A 249 14.71 -18.08 -12.10
N ARG A 250 13.41 -17.88 -12.12
CA ARG A 250 12.60 -17.59 -13.31
C ARG A 250 11.41 -16.74 -12.93
N TRP A 251 11.04 -15.83 -13.80
CA TRP A 251 9.73 -15.20 -13.79
C TRP A 251 8.71 -16.24 -14.31
N PRO A 252 7.49 -16.33 -13.74
CA PRO A 252 6.44 -17.17 -14.30
C PRO A 252 6.27 -16.86 -15.79
N ALA A 253 6.31 -17.90 -16.63
CA ALA A 253 6.14 -17.74 -18.07
C ALA A 253 4.72 -17.22 -18.35
N VAL A 254 4.61 -16.14 -19.12
CA VAL A 254 3.37 -15.64 -19.71
C VAL A 254 3.08 -16.46 -20.95
#